data_18f684a5de75eb0110812409179bf6df
#
_entry.id   18f684a5de75eb0110812409179bf6df
#
_cell.length_a   1.000
_cell.length_b   1.000
_cell.length_c   1.000
_cell.angle_alpha   90.00
_cell.angle_beta   90.00
_cell.angle_gamma   90.00
#
_symmetry.space_group_name_H-M   'P 1'
#
loop_
_entity.id
_entity.type
_entity.pdbx_description
1 polymer ?
#
loop_
_entity_poly.entity_id
_entity_poly.type
_entity_poly.pdbx_seq_one_letter_code
_entity_poly.pdbx_strand_id
1 'polypeptide(L)'
;TDVKVLDSSEGIVEAFVNSMGEIDADGDVIDPSAFDNSILMNMPVSVLAGHDSSKIIGKVLNAHSVQAGDGTARLYNRIQFNLDTQIGREAFSNVSGGYVDQWSVGFNIPDGGAELMQSGSTAIRLIKDVDWVEVSSVIRGASPNTTTISAKDDKAAIPYRATATTDSAWNGPRTVAAIPTDASRTTLRQMFAYVDADENPTSKSSYKFPHHVWDGGVGDANIRACRAGIAALNGA
;
A
#
# COMPACT_ATOMS: atom_id res chain seq x y z
N THR A 1 -5.54 -0.17 -14.86
CA THR A 1 -4.74 0.49 -13.83
C THR A 1 -4.15 -0.61 -12.99
N ASP A 2 -2.82 -0.79 -13.04
CA ASP A 2 -2.16 -1.82 -12.26
C ASP A 2 -2.09 -1.36 -10.80
N VAL A 3 -2.79 -2.05 -9.94
CA VAL A 3 -2.76 -1.86 -8.49
C VAL A 3 -1.52 -2.58 -7.94
N LYS A 4 -0.65 -1.88 -7.19
CA LYS A 4 0.59 -2.45 -6.66
C LYS A 4 0.48 -2.74 -5.16
N VAL A 5 0.60 -4.01 -4.71
CA VAL A 5 0.72 -4.38 -3.28
C VAL A 5 2.15 -4.20 -2.81
N LEU A 6 2.30 -3.58 -1.66
CA LEU A 6 3.60 -3.43 -1.01
C LEU A 6 3.94 -4.60 -0.08
N ASP A 7 2.96 -5.23 0.54
CA ASP A 7 3.13 -6.44 1.35
C ASP A 7 1.79 -7.16 1.55
N SER A 8 1.57 -8.25 0.82
CA SER A 8 0.34 -9.05 0.92
C SER A 8 0.24 -9.79 2.25
N SER A 9 1.36 -10.14 2.88
CA SER A 9 1.37 -10.84 4.16
C SER A 9 0.97 -9.94 5.34
N GLU A 10 1.06 -8.62 5.17
CA GLU A 10 0.66 -7.62 6.16
C GLU A 10 -0.62 -6.88 5.76
N GLY A 11 -1.19 -7.16 4.59
CA GLY A 11 -2.41 -6.50 4.11
C GLY A 11 -2.20 -5.00 3.84
N ILE A 12 -1.03 -4.60 3.31
CA ILE A 12 -0.70 -3.20 3.08
C ILE A 12 -1.15 -2.76 1.68
N VAL A 13 -1.87 -1.64 1.64
CA VAL A 13 -2.35 -0.97 0.43
C VAL A 13 -1.97 0.51 0.47
N GLU A 14 -1.61 1.07 -0.68
CA GLU A 14 -1.49 2.51 -0.88
C GLU A 14 -2.59 3.01 -1.80
N ALA A 15 -3.20 4.12 -1.44
CA ALA A 15 -4.30 4.70 -2.19
C ALA A 15 -4.31 6.23 -2.12
N PHE A 16 -4.86 6.87 -3.16
CA PHE A 16 -5.39 8.21 -3.06
C PHE A 16 -6.87 8.10 -2.68
N VAL A 17 -7.20 8.58 -1.48
CA VAL A 17 -8.54 8.39 -0.90
C VAL A 17 -9.45 9.61 -1.03
N ASN A 18 -8.89 10.75 -1.40
CA ASN A 18 -9.64 11.97 -1.69
C ASN A 18 -8.88 12.87 -2.66
N SER A 19 -9.60 13.67 -3.46
CA SER A 19 -9.07 14.78 -4.26
C SER A 19 -9.42 16.10 -3.58
N MET A 20 -8.54 17.07 -3.70
CA MET A 20 -8.67 18.39 -3.06
C MET A 20 -8.36 19.50 -4.07
N GLY A 21 -8.94 20.69 -3.88
CA GLY A 21 -8.77 21.81 -4.78
C GLY A 21 -9.67 21.77 -6.03
N GLU A 22 -10.53 20.77 -6.16
CA GLU A 22 -11.52 20.65 -7.23
C GLU A 22 -12.93 20.44 -6.65
N ILE A 23 -13.96 20.75 -7.43
CA ILE A 23 -15.35 20.57 -7.00
C ILE A 23 -15.72 19.09 -7.02
N ASP A 24 -16.18 18.59 -5.90
CA ASP A 24 -16.66 17.21 -5.75
C ASP A 24 -18.13 17.02 -6.18
N ALA A 25 -18.66 15.81 -6.00
CA ALA A 25 -20.03 15.47 -6.39
C ALA A 25 -21.09 16.18 -5.53
N ASP A 26 -20.73 16.67 -4.34
CA ASP A 26 -21.60 17.37 -3.41
C ASP A 26 -21.57 18.90 -3.63
N GLY A 27 -20.72 19.38 -4.54
CA GLY A 27 -20.53 20.81 -4.85
C GLY A 27 -19.56 21.49 -3.88
N ASP A 28 -18.75 20.74 -3.17
CA ASP A 28 -17.76 21.25 -2.23
C ASP A 28 -16.37 21.31 -2.88
N VAL A 29 -15.53 22.19 -2.36
CA VAL A 29 -14.09 22.20 -2.62
C VAL A 29 -13.38 22.02 -1.29
N ILE A 30 -12.58 20.96 -1.18
CA ILE A 30 -11.74 20.71 -0.02
C ILE A 30 -10.39 21.38 -0.25
N ASP A 31 -9.96 22.23 0.67
CA ASP A 31 -8.64 22.86 0.62
C ASP A 31 -7.53 21.79 0.72
N PRO A 32 -6.43 21.91 -0.06
CA PRO A 32 -5.31 20.98 0.02
C PRO A 32 -4.70 20.75 1.40
N SER A 33 -4.89 21.68 2.34
CA SER A 33 -4.42 21.59 3.72
C SER A 33 -5.49 21.15 4.74
N ALA A 34 -6.73 20.91 4.29
CA ALA A 34 -7.86 20.68 5.20
C ALA A 34 -7.68 19.47 6.14
N PHE A 35 -6.90 18.46 5.73
CA PHE A 35 -6.64 17.27 6.54
C PHE A 35 -5.43 17.40 7.48
N ASP A 36 -4.60 18.42 7.35
CA ASP A 36 -3.28 18.49 8.03
C ASP A 36 -3.43 18.43 9.56
N ASN A 37 -4.37 19.16 10.14
CA ASN A 37 -4.62 19.13 11.58
C ASN A 37 -5.12 17.76 12.04
N SER A 38 -6.05 17.17 11.31
CA SER A 38 -6.60 15.85 11.64
C SER A 38 -5.58 14.73 11.51
N ILE A 39 -4.70 14.80 10.53
CA ILE A 39 -3.57 13.85 10.40
C ILE A 39 -2.69 13.89 11.64
N LEU A 40 -2.38 15.08 12.14
CA LEU A 40 -1.54 15.24 13.35
C LEU A 40 -2.22 14.74 14.63
N MET A 41 -3.53 14.90 14.75
CA MET A 41 -4.25 14.71 16.00
C MET A 41 -4.99 13.37 16.10
N ASN A 42 -5.48 12.83 14.97
CA ASN A 42 -6.42 11.70 14.95
C ASN A 42 -5.84 10.38 14.42
N MET A 43 -4.59 10.37 13.96
CA MET A 43 -3.98 9.10 13.49
C MET A 43 -3.77 8.11 14.65
N PRO A 44 -4.01 6.80 14.43
CA PRO A 44 -4.46 6.16 13.19
C PRO A 44 -5.98 6.26 12.97
N VAL A 45 -6.40 6.57 11.75
CA VAL A 45 -7.80 6.62 11.33
C VAL A 45 -8.30 5.22 10.96
N SER A 46 -9.54 4.89 11.29
CA SER A 46 -10.15 3.59 10.94
C SER A 46 -10.45 3.48 9.46
N VAL A 47 -10.33 2.28 8.91
CA VAL A 47 -10.74 1.96 7.54
C VAL A 47 -11.97 1.07 7.57
N LEU A 48 -13.02 1.47 6.85
CA LEU A 48 -14.32 0.82 6.84
C LEU A 48 -14.65 0.24 5.45
N ALA A 49 -15.63 -0.65 5.39
CA ALA A 49 -16.25 -1.07 4.15
C ALA A 49 -17.56 -0.30 3.95
N GLY A 50 -17.61 0.57 2.93
CA GLY A 50 -18.84 1.25 2.50
C GLY A 50 -19.45 2.19 3.54
N HIS A 51 -18.64 2.92 4.32
CA HIS A 51 -19.08 3.83 5.38
C HIS A 51 -19.86 3.14 6.53
N ASP A 52 -19.76 1.82 6.64
CA ASP A 52 -20.44 1.06 7.69
C ASP A 52 -19.53 0.94 8.91
N SER A 53 -19.82 1.69 9.96
CA SER A 53 -19.04 1.73 11.20
C SER A 53 -18.98 0.38 11.94
N SER A 54 -19.85 -0.55 11.60
CA SER A 54 -19.79 -1.95 12.10
C SER A 54 -18.79 -2.81 11.32
N LYS A 55 -18.28 -2.35 10.19
CA LYS A 55 -17.40 -3.07 9.29
C LYS A 55 -16.00 -2.46 9.22
N ILE A 56 -15.29 -2.52 10.33
CA ILE A 56 -13.88 -2.08 10.40
C ILE A 56 -13.03 -3.13 9.70
N ILE A 57 -12.35 -2.72 8.61
CA ILE A 57 -11.53 -3.60 7.78
C ILE A 57 -10.03 -3.33 7.92
N GLY A 58 -9.64 -2.23 8.58
CA GLY A 58 -8.22 -1.87 8.73
C GLY A 58 -8.03 -0.53 9.42
N LYS A 59 -6.82 0.01 9.25
CA LYS A 59 -6.41 1.32 9.76
C LYS A 59 -5.44 2.01 8.80
N VAL A 60 -5.42 3.33 8.84
CA VAL A 60 -4.43 4.16 8.13
C VAL A 60 -3.15 4.20 8.95
N LEU A 61 -2.02 3.82 8.34
CA LEU A 61 -0.69 3.86 8.96
C LEU A 61 0.03 5.18 8.73
N ASN A 62 -0.22 5.80 7.56
CA ASN A 62 0.38 7.06 7.17
C ASN A 62 -0.54 7.78 6.20
N ALA A 63 -0.60 9.10 6.31
CA ALA A 63 -1.34 9.97 5.40
C ALA A 63 -0.59 11.28 5.18
N HIS A 64 -0.72 11.86 3.99
CA HIS A 64 -0.25 13.21 3.66
C HIS A 64 -0.86 13.70 2.36
N SER A 65 -0.90 15.02 2.18
CA SER A 65 -1.34 15.65 0.94
C SER A 65 -0.23 15.62 -0.11
N VAL A 66 -0.54 15.17 -1.33
CA VAL A 66 0.35 15.17 -2.49
C VAL A 66 -0.12 16.22 -3.49
N GLN A 67 0.65 17.27 -3.68
CA GLN A 67 0.33 18.38 -4.58
C GLN A 67 0.47 17.95 -6.05
N ALA A 68 -0.47 18.38 -6.92
CA ALA A 68 -0.47 18.07 -8.35
C ALA A 68 0.05 19.23 -9.23
N GLY A 69 0.50 20.34 -8.65
CA GLY A 69 1.16 21.44 -9.38
C GLY A 69 0.23 22.43 -10.09
N ASP A 70 -1.09 22.15 -10.12
CA ASP A 70 -2.15 23.01 -10.71
C ASP A 70 -3.06 23.63 -9.64
N GLY A 71 -2.67 23.56 -8.38
CA GLY A 71 -3.47 23.98 -7.23
C GLY A 71 -4.38 22.89 -6.67
N THR A 72 -4.41 21.71 -7.31
CA THR A 72 -5.07 20.52 -6.76
C THR A 72 -4.10 19.66 -5.95
N ALA A 73 -4.64 18.83 -5.08
CA ALA A 73 -3.89 17.84 -4.31
C ALA A 73 -4.70 16.56 -4.16
N ARG A 74 -4.01 15.50 -3.75
CA ARG A 74 -4.64 14.23 -3.39
C ARG A 74 -4.22 13.79 -2.01
N LEU A 75 -5.14 13.24 -1.25
CA LEU A 75 -4.86 12.65 0.05
C LEU A 75 -4.32 11.23 -0.14
N TYR A 76 -3.02 11.08 0.01
CA TYR A 76 -2.36 9.77 0.01
C TYR A 76 -2.55 9.08 1.35
N ASN A 77 -2.84 7.78 1.30
CA ASN A 77 -2.92 6.92 2.48
C ASN A 77 -2.14 5.62 2.27
N ARG A 78 -1.40 5.22 3.31
CA ARG A 78 -0.90 3.86 3.47
C ARG A 78 -1.78 3.15 4.49
N ILE A 79 -2.45 2.10 4.05
CA ILE A 79 -3.51 1.41 4.77
C ILE A 79 -3.04 -0.01 5.12
N GLN A 80 -3.32 -0.44 6.34
CA GLN A 80 -3.17 -1.83 6.76
C GLN A 80 -4.55 -2.45 6.97
N PHE A 81 -4.87 -3.47 6.19
CA PHE A 81 -6.06 -4.29 6.40
C PHE A 81 -5.87 -5.23 7.59
N ASN A 82 -6.95 -5.46 8.34
CA ASN A 82 -6.96 -6.40 9.45
C ASN A 82 -7.17 -7.83 8.94
N LEU A 83 -6.10 -8.52 8.59
CA LEU A 83 -6.16 -9.88 8.05
C LEU A 83 -6.52 -10.95 9.11
N ASP A 84 -6.58 -10.60 10.39
CA ASP A 84 -7.03 -11.52 11.44
C ASP A 84 -8.55 -11.72 11.43
N THR A 85 -9.30 -10.75 10.86
CA THR A 85 -10.75 -10.83 10.71
C THR A 85 -11.14 -11.34 9.32
N GLN A 86 -12.27 -12.05 9.22
CA GLN A 86 -12.81 -12.51 7.94
C GLN A 86 -13.10 -11.31 7.02
N ILE A 87 -13.79 -10.30 7.53
CA ILE A 87 -14.16 -9.11 6.76
C ILE A 87 -12.95 -8.33 6.24
N GLY A 88 -11.87 -8.25 7.04
CA GLY A 88 -10.62 -7.61 6.61
C GLY A 88 -9.92 -8.37 5.48
N ARG A 89 -9.88 -9.70 5.54
CA ARG A 89 -9.35 -10.55 4.45
C ARG A 89 -10.17 -10.43 3.17
N GLU A 90 -11.51 -10.48 3.26
CA GLU A 90 -12.40 -10.34 2.11
C GLU A 90 -12.27 -8.95 1.47
N ALA A 91 -12.22 -7.89 2.28
CA ALA A 91 -12.03 -6.53 1.80
C ALA A 91 -10.65 -6.35 1.14
N PHE A 92 -9.59 -6.89 1.74
CA PHE A 92 -8.24 -6.88 1.15
C PHE A 92 -8.23 -7.63 -0.19
N SER A 93 -8.86 -8.80 -0.29
CA SER A 93 -8.98 -9.56 -1.53
C SER A 93 -9.72 -8.78 -2.62
N ASN A 94 -10.81 -8.07 -2.26
CA ASN A 94 -11.56 -7.25 -3.21
C ASN A 94 -10.76 -6.05 -3.73
N VAL A 95 -10.00 -5.38 -2.85
CA VAL A 95 -9.17 -4.24 -3.22
C VAL A 95 -7.94 -4.69 -4.01
N SER A 96 -7.24 -5.73 -3.56
CA SER A 96 -6.06 -6.27 -4.24
C SER A 96 -6.39 -6.87 -5.59
N GLY A 97 -7.54 -7.51 -5.71
CA GLY A 97 -8.06 -8.05 -6.97
C GLY A 97 -8.66 -6.99 -7.92
N GLY A 98 -8.72 -5.72 -7.51
CA GLY A 98 -9.29 -4.63 -8.31
C GLY A 98 -10.82 -4.69 -8.45
N TYR A 99 -11.52 -5.49 -7.64
CA TYR A 99 -12.98 -5.52 -7.61
C TYR A 99 -13.57 -4.27 -6.95
N VAL A 100 -12.83 -3.66 -6.03
CA VAL A 100 -13.11 -2.37 -5.39
C VAL A 100 -11.83 -1.55 -5.46
N ASP A 101 -11.85 -0.44 -6.18
CA ASP A 101 -10.68 0.42 -6.43
C ASP A 101 -10.90 1.89 -6.05
N GLN A 102 -12.13 2.24 -5.62
CA GLN A 102 -12.46 3.60 -5.22
C GLN A 102 -12.55 3.74 -3.70
N TRP A 103 -12.26 4.95 -3.27
CA TRP A 103 -12.19 5.32 -1.87
C TRP A 103 -13.04 6.54 -1.57
N SER A 104 -13.43 6.68 -0.33
CA SER A 104 -14.14 7.82 0.21
C SER A 104 -13.64 8.12 1.61
N VAL A 105 -13.84 9.33 2.08
CA VAL A 105 -13.49 9.78 3.44
C VAL A 105 -14.73 10.24 4.17
N GLY A 106 -14.83 9.87 5.44
CA GLY A 106 -15.83 10.42 6.36
C GLY A 106 -15.19 11.43 7.31
N PHE A 107 -15.74 12.61 7.37
CA PHE A 107 -15.28 13.67 8.25
C PHE A 107 -16.42 14.56 8.75
N ASN A 108 -16.19 15.26 9.85
CA ASN A 108 -17.01 16.37 10.30
C ASN A 108 -16.32 17.69 9.94
N ILE A 109 -17.08 18.75 9.78
CA ILE A 109 -16.54 20.09 9.59
C ILE A 109 -16.66 20.82 10.94
N PRO A 110 -15.53 21.18 11.58
CA PRO A 110 -15.57 21.91 12.84
C PRO A 110 -16.09 23.36 12.63
N ASP A 111 -16.47 24.01 13.71
CA ASP A 111 -16.93 25.41 13.67
C ASP A 111 -15.88 26.31 13.01
N GLY A 112 -16.27 27.02 11.96
CA GLY A 112 -15.37 27.85 11.16
C GLY A 112 -14.49 27.07 10.15
N GLY A 113 -14.63 25.75 10.06
CA GLY A 113 -13.88 24.88 9.13
C GLY A 113 -14.31 25.00 7.68
N ALA A 114 -15.40 25.71 7.37
CA ALA A 114 -15.83 25.96 5.99
C ALA A 114 -16.31 27.39 5.80
N GLU A 115 -16.23 27.86 4.56
CA GLU A 115 -16.76 29.15 4.14
C GLU A 115 -17.47 29.06 2.77
N LEU A 116 -18.44 29.90 2.54
CA LEU A 116 -19.10 30.03 1.26
C LEU A 116 -18.32 31.00 0.37
N MET A 117 -17.93 30.52 -0.80
CA MET A 117 -17.28 31.31 -1.84
C MET A 117 -18.20 31.47 -3.04
N GLN A 118 -18.09 32.60 -3.76
CA GLN A 118 -18.73 32.78 -5.05
C GLN A 118 -17.76 32.45 -6.19
N SER A 119 -18.13 31.51 -7.02
CA SER A 119 -17.42 31.21 -8.26
C SER A 119 -18.36 31.53 -9.43
N GLY A 120 -18.24 32.74 -9.97
CA GLY A 120 -19.19 33.23 -10.97
C GLY A 120 -20.61 33.40 -10.39
N SER A 121 -21.57 32.68 -10.94
CA SER A 121 -22.99 32.67 -10.46
C SER A 121 -23.25 31.52 -9.47
N THR A 122 -22.32 30.68 -9.19
CA THR A 122 -22.50 29.52 -8.31
C THR A 122 -21.82 29.75 -6.96
N ALA A 123 -22.56 29.51 -5.88
CA ALA A 123 -21.99 29.45 -4.53
C ALA A 123 -21.39 28.05 -4.33
N ILE A 124 -20.13 27.99 -3.94
CA ILE A 124 -19.43 26.77 -3.56
C ILE A 124 -19.03 26.84 -2.10
N ARG A 125 -18.98 25.70 -1.42
CA ARG A 125 -18.49 25.63 -0.04
C ARG A 125 -17.03 25.21 -0.07
N LEU A 126 -16.12 26.10 0.39
CA LEU A 126 -14.72 25.78 0.60
C LEU A 126 -14.55 25.22 2.01
N ILE A 127 -14.12 23.97 2.11
CA ILE A 127 -13.81 23.28 3.35
C ILE A 127 -12.32 23.42 3.63
N LYS A 128 -11.98 24.13 4.73
CA LYS A 128 -10.58 24.47 5.08
C LYS A 128 -10.01 23.65 6.22
N ASP A 129 -10.90 23.04 7.02
CA ASP A 129 -10.50 22.17 8.13
C ASP A 129 -11.54 21.07 8.32
N VAL A 130 -11.08 19.86 8.65
CA VAL A 130 -11.93 18.70 8.87
C VAL A 130 -11.51 17.93 10.11
N ASP A 131 -12.49 17.39 10.83
CA ASP A 131 -12.29 16.34 11.80
C ASP A 131 -12.45 14.99 11.07
N TRP A 132 -11.34 14.40 10.68
CA TRP A 132 -11.30 13.20 9.85
C TRP A 132 -11.64 11.97 10.68
N VAL A 133 -12.74 11.29 10.36
CA VAL A 133 -13.31 10.20 11.14
C VAL A 133 -12.89 8.83 10.59
N GLU A 134 -12.96 8.64 9.26
CA GLU A 134 -12.71 7.33 8.65
C GLU A 134 -12.31 7.42 7.17
N VAL A 135 -11.80 6.32 6.65
CA VAL A 135 -11.61 6.05 5.22
C VAL A 135 -12.43 4.83 4.85
N SER A 136 -13.10 4.84 3.72
CA SER A 136 -13.86 3.69 3.25
C SER A 136 -13.46 3.21 1.86
N SER A 137 -13.35 1.89 1.71
CA SER A 137 -13.39 1.28 0.39
C SER A 137 -14.84 1.26 -0.10
N VAL A 138 -15.10 1.82 -1.28
CA VAL A 138 -16.45 2.01 -1.83
C VAL A 138 -16.53 1.62 -3.30
N ILE A 139 -17.74 1.32 -3.78
CA ILE A 139 -17.98 1.07 -5.21
C ILE A 139 -17.90 2.36 -6.02
N ARG A 140 -18.30 3.50 -5.41
CA ARG A 140 -18.22 4.83 -5.99
C ARG A 140 -17.94 5.86 -4.90
N GLY A 141 -16.82 6.58 -5.03
CA GLY A 141 -16.46 7.71 -4.17
C GLY A 141 -17.17 9.00 -4.60
N ALA A 142 -17.41 9.90 -3.64
CA ALA A 142 -17.91 11.25 -3.91
C ALA A 142 -16.83 12.13 -4.56
N SER A 143 -15.60 11.97 -4.13
CA SER A 143 -14.46 12.69 -4.69
C SER A 143 -14.00 12.05 -6.01
N PRO A 144 -13.79 12.84 -7.08
CA PRO A 144 -13.22 12.33 -8.32
C PRO A 144 -11.77 11.86 -8.10
N ASN A 145 -11.29 11.01 -9.00
CA ASN A 145 -9.88 10.56 -9.01
C ASN A 145 -9.37 9.85 -7.75
N THR A 146 -10.27 9.31 -6.92
CA THR A 146 -9.84 8.34 -5.89
C THR A 146 -9.46 7.04 -6.57
N THR A 147 -8.34 6.43 -6.15
CA THR A 147 -7.89 5.17 -6.74
C THR A 147 -6.91 4.46 -5.81
N THR A 148 -6.95 3.15 -5.84
CA THR A 148 -5.89 2.34 -5.25
C THR A 148 -4.65 2.45 -6.14
N ILE A 149 -3.55 2.96 -5.60
CA ILE A 149 -2.28 3.13 -6.32
C ILE A 149 -1.56 1.79 -6.37
N SER A 150 -1.59 1.10 -5.26
CA SER A 150 -0.92 -0.16 -5.09
C SER A 150 -1.70 -1.08 -4.17
N ALA A 151 -2.26 -2.10 -4.75
CA ALA A 151 -2.73 -3.31 -4.09
C ALA A 151 -2.49 -4.45 -5.07
N LYS A 152 -1.54 -5.34 -4.84
CA LYS A 152 -1.31 -6.48 -5.71
C LYS A 152 -1.04 -7.72 -4.87
N ASP A 153 -1.76 -8.76 -5.23
CA ASP A 153 -1.45 -10.13 -4.87
C ASP A 153 -0.25 -10.57 -5.72
N ASP A 154 0.93 -9.97 -5.47
CA ASP A 154 2.16 -10.55 -5.96
C ASP A 154 2.79 -11.33 -4.83
N LYS A 155 2.98 -12.58 -5.11
CA LYS A 155 3.93 -13.44 -4.42
C LYS A 155 5.12 -12.56 -4.05
N ALA A 156 5.21 -12.23 -2.75
CA ALA A 156 5.87 -11.02 -2.28
C ALA A 156 7.30 -10.86 -2.80
N ALA A 157 7.51 -9.97 -3.76
CA ALA A 157 8.85 -9.57 -4.14
C ALA A 157 9.57 -9.02 -2.92
N ILE A 158 10.72 -9.59 -2.58
CA ILE A 158 11.54 -9.12 -1.48
C ILE A 158 12.02 -7.71 -1.83
N PRO A 159 11.86 -6.70 -0.96
CA PRO A 159 12.23 -5.33 -1.27
C PRO A 159 13.69 -5.23 -1.71
N TYR A 160 13.93 -4.40 -2.75
CA TYR A 160 15.29 -4.10 -3.19
C TYR A 160 16.14 -3.59 -2.03
N ARG A 161 17.32 -4.17 -1.90
CA ARG A 161 18.38 -3.66 -1.01
C ARG A 161 19.63 -3.41 -1.84
N ALA A 162 20.24 -2.26 -1.65
CA ALA A 162 21.57 -2.02 -2.18
C ALA A 162 22.54 -3.00 -1.52
N THR A 163 23.19 -3.83 -2.33
CA THR A 163 24.18 -4.79 -1.88
C THR A 163 25.33 -4.82 -2.87
N ALA A 164 26.52 -5.20 -2.40
CA ALA A 164 27.64 -5.48 -3.28
C ALA A 164 27.28 -6.66 -4.21
N THR A 165 27.89 -6.69 -5.39
CA THR A 165 27.60 -7.71 -6.40
C THR A 165 28.85 -8.48 -6.78
N THR A 166 28.69 -9.75 -7.14
CA THR A 166 29.76 -10.62 -7.67
C THR A 166 29.29 -11.32 -8.95
N ASP A 167 30.22 -11.57 -9.88
CA ASP A 167 29.99 -12.37 -11.09
C ASP A 167 30.67 -13.74 -11.01
N SER A 168 30.90 -14.25 -9.81
CA SER A 168 31.47 -15.58 -9.59
C SER A 168 30.60 -16.70 -10.15
N ALA A 169 31.17 -17.90 -10.37
CA ALA A 169 30.40 -19.07 -10.79
C ALA A 169 29.26 -19.34 -9.79
N TRP A 170 28.05 -19.52 -10.32
CA TRP A 170 26.85 -19.71 -9.53
C TRP A 170 26.40 -21.16 -9.49
N ASN A 171 26.10 -21.67 -8.29
CA ASN A 171 25.46 -22.96 -8.06
C ASN A 171 24.35 -22.81 -7.03
N GLY A 172 23.14 -22.52 -7.49
CA GLY A 172 21.95 -22.28 -6.64
C GLY A 172 21.66 -23.44 -5.67
N PRO A 173 21.56 -24.69 -6.13
CA PRO A 173 21.35 -25.84 -5.23
C PRO A 173 22.36 -25.95 -4.10
N ARG A 174 23.66 -25.76 -4.40
CA ARG A 174 24.72 -25.78 -3.38
C ARG A 174 24.58 -24.63 -2.39
N THR A 175 24.27 -23.44 -2.88
CA THR A 175 24.05 -22.27 -2.04
C THR A 175 22.87 -22.50 -1.08
N VAL A 176 21.75 -22.99 -1.60
CA VAL A 176 20.56 -23.29 -0.78
C VAL A 176 20.86 -24.39 0.25
N ALA A 177 21.62 -25.41 -0.11
CA ALA A 177 22.02 -26.48 0.82
C ALA A 177 22.89 -25.96 1.99
N ALA A 178 23.73 -24.95 1.73
CA ALA A 178 24.62 -24.36 2.72
C ALA A 178 23.92 -23.46 3.75
N ILE A 179 22.75 -22.89 3.42
CA ILE A 179 21.96 -22.07 4.34
C ILE A 179 21.40 -22.98 5.45
N PRO A 180 21.57 -22.64 6.74
CA PRO A 180 21.01 -23.42 7.85
C PRO A 180 19.48 -23.62 7.74
N THR A 181 18.99 -24.75 8.20
CA THR A 181 17.54 -25.06 8.18
C THR A 181 16.73 -24.19 9.15
N ASP A 182 17.38 -23.65 10.17
CA ASP A 182 16.87 -22.75 11.20
C ASP A 182 17.22 -21.29 10.90
N ALA A 183 17.64 -20.96 9.67
CA ALA A 183 17.94 -19.59 9.27
C ALA A 183 16.74 -18.67 9.51
N SER A 184 17.01 -17.50 10.07
CA SER A 184 15.94 -16.52 10.40
C SER A 184 15.18 -16.09 9.14
N ARG A 185 13.90 -15.71 9.32
CA ARG A 185 13.10 -15.12 8.24
C ARG A 185 13.80 -13.93 7.56
N THR A 186 14.50 -13.11 8.35
CA THR A 186 15.29 -11.99 7.83
C THR A 186 16.40 -12.46 6.91
N THR A 187 17.14 -13.48 7.31
CA THR A 187 18.20 -14.10 6.50
C THR A 187 17.63 -14.66 5.20
N LEU A 188 16.53 -15.42 5.27
CA LEU A 188 15.88 -15.99 4.09
C LEU A 188 15.41 -14.90 3.11
N ARG A 189 14.80 -13.82 3.62
CA ARG A 189 14.39 -12.68 2.78
C ARG A 189 15.55 -11.89 2.16
N GLN A 190 16.75 -12.02 2.69
CA GLN A 190 17.96 -11.46 2.07
C GLN A 190 18.55 -12.36 1.01
N MET A 191 18.49 -13.67 1.21
CA MET A 191 19.08 -14.67 0.32
C MET A 191 18.28 -14.94 -0.95
N PHE A 192 16.93 -14.76 -0.90
CA PHE A 192 16.01 -15.17 -1.96
C PHE A 192 15.21 -13.98 -2.49
N ALA A 193 14.87 -13.99 -3.78
CA ALA A 193 14.09 -12.95 -4.45
C ALA A 193 12.56 -13.12 -4.29
N TYR A 194 12.12 -14.27 -3.79
CA TYR A 194 10.70 -14.61 -3.73
C TYR A 194 10.39 -15.50 -2.54
N VAL A 195 9.24 -15.27 -1.92
CA VAL A 195 8.67 -16.13 -0.87
C VAL A 195 7.26 -16.55 -1.26
N ASP A 196 6.96 -17.83 -1.17
CA ASP A 196 5.60 -18.33 -1.40
C ASP A 196 4.73 -17.97 -0.20
N ALA A 197 3.71 -17.12 -0.43
CA ALA A 197 2.83 -16.62 0.63
C ALA A 197 1.91 -17.72 1.21
N ASP A 198 1.66 -18.78 0.43
CA ASP A 198 0.81 -19.89 0.84
C ASP A 198 1.56 -20.93 1.70
N GLU A 199 2.88 -20.80 1.79
CA GLU A 199 3.73 -21.70 2.57
C GLU A 199 4.21 -21.06 3.88
N ASN A 200 4.73 -21.90 4.79
CA ASN A 200 5.26 -21.42 6.08
C ASN A 200 6.47 -20.47 5.87
N PRO A 201 6.37 -19.17 6.24
CA PRO A 201 7.41 -18.18 5.99
C PRO A 201 8.70 -18.38 6.80
N THR A 202 8.72 -19.35 7.73
CA THR A 202 9.92 -19.75 8.46
C THR A 202 10.61 -20.97 7.84
N SER A 203 9.97 -21.58 6.84
CA SER A 203 10.55 -22.71 6.11
C SER A 203 11.38 -22.24 4.93
N LYS A 204 12.59 -22.76 4.79
CA LYS A 204 13.45 -22.48 3.63
C LYS A 204 12.83 -22.91 2.29
N SER A 205 11.95 -23.92 2.28
CA SER A 205 11.26 -24.41 1.08
C SER A 205 10.30 -23.39 0.48
N SER A 206 9.78 -22.46 1.31
CA SER A 206 8.87 -21.39 0.89
C SER A 206 9.56 -20.31 0.07
N TYR A 207 10.89 -20.31 0.00
CA TYR A 207 11.67 -19.29 -0.68
C TYR A 207 12.21 -19.80 -2.01
N LYS A 208 12.16 -18.93 -3.04
CA LYS A 208 12.57 -19.27 -4.41
C LYS A 208 13.57 -18.23 -4.93
N PHE A 209 14.32 -18.59 -5.96
CA PHE A 209 15.29 -17.74 -6.63
C PHE A 209 16.38 -17.19 -5.69
N PRO A 210 17.24 -18.08 -5.14
CA PRO A 210 18.39 -17.63 -4.35
C PRO A 210 19.31 -16.78 -5.22
N HIS A 211 19.77 -15.63 -4.72
CA HIS A 211 20.56 -14.69 -5.50
C HIS A 211 21.75 -14.10 -4.76
N HIS A 212 21.93 -14.39 -3.48
CA HIS A 212 23.12 -14.03 -2.72
C HIS A 212 24.02 -15.21 -2.46
N VAL A 213 25.32 -14.97 -2.41
CA VAL A 213 26.31 -15.97 -1.98
C VAL A 213 26.13 -16.24 -0.49
N TRP A 214 26.26 -17.49 -0.08
CA TRP A 214 26.29 -17.86 1.33
C TRP A 214 27.71 -18.26 1.74
N ASP A 215 28.30 -17.51 2.69
CA ASP A 215 29.63 -17.78 3.26
C ASP A 215 29.57 -17.62 4.79
N GLY A 216 28.78 -18.49 5.43
CA GLY A 216 28.49 -18.37 6.86
C GLY A 216 27.53 -17.20 7.23
N GLY A 217 27.09 -16.45 6.26
CA GLY A 217 26.16 -15.33 6.32
C GLY A 217 25.73 -14.90 4.92
N VAL A 218 24.87 -13.87 4.84
CA VAL A 218 24.43 -13.28 3.56
C VAL A 218 25.58 -12.48 2.96
N GLY A 219 26.15 -12.96 1.88
CA GLY A 219 27.20 -12.29 1.11
C GLY A 219 26.67 -11.44 -0.04
N ASP A 220 27.53 -11.19 -1.03
CA ASP A 220 27.21 -10.36 -2.20
C ASP A 220 26.12 -11.00 -3.07
N ALA A 221 25.33 -10.15 -3.75
CA ALA A 221 24.38 -10.63 -4.75
C ALA A 221 25.15 -11.15 -6.00
N ASN A 222 24.79 -12.34 -6.46
CA ASN A 222 25.40 -12.94 -7.63
C ASN A 222 24.64 -12.56 -8.91
N ILE A 223 25.30 -11.88 -9.82
CA ILE A 223 24.68 -11.37 -11.06
C ILE A 223 24.12 -12.51 -11.92
N ARG A 224 24.76 -13.66 -11.97
CA ARG A 224 24.28 -14.82 -12.75
C ARG A 224 23.03 -15.43 -12.14
N ALA A 225 22.97 -15.49 -10.81
CA ALA A 225 21.78 -15.92 -10.09
C ALA A 225 20.59 -14.97 -10.32
N CYS A 226 20.82 -13.66 -10.25
CA CYS A 226 19.78 -12.65 -10.51
C CYS A 226 19.23 -12.78 -11.94
N ARG A 227 20.10 -12.95 -12.95
CA ARG A 227 19.68 -13.15 -14.34
C ARG A 227 18.85 -14.42 -14.51
N ALA A 228 19.29 -15.54 -13.90
CA ALA A 228 18.54 -16.80 -13.94
C ALA A 228 17.17 -16.69 -13.27
N GLY A 229 17.08 -15.99 -12.12
CA GLY A 229 15.82 -15.72 -11.45
C GLY A 229 14.86 -14.87 -12.28
N ILE A 230 15.35 -13.81 -12.91
CA ILE A 230 14.57 -12.96 -13.82
C ILE A 230 14.07 -13.76 -15.03
N ALA A 231 14.92 -14.60 -15.64
CA ALA A 231 14.52 -15.44 -16.77
C ALA A 231 13.40 -16.42 -16.37
N ALA A 232 13.52 -17.07 -15.21
CA ALA A 232 12.51 -18.01 -14.72
C ALA A 232 11.17 -17.30 -14.38
N LEU A 233 11.22 -16.08 -13.86
CA LEU A 233 10.01 -15.27 -13.60
C LEU A 233 9.31 -14.82 -14.89
N ASN A 234 10.06 -14.67 -15.97
CA ASN A 234 9.51 -14.29 -17.29
C ASN A 234 9.11 -15.50 -18.16
N GLY A 235 9.13 -16.71 -17.60
CA GLY A 235 8.68 -17.93 -18.30
C GLY A 235 9.71 -18.51 -19.29
N ALA A 236 10.99 -18.23 -19.09
CA ALA A 236 12.09 -18.80 -19.87
C ALA A 236 12.61 -20.12 -19.29
#